data_33fbc24b5784f3e04d3b09050818b649
#
_entry.id   33fbc24b5784f3e04d3b09050818b649
#
_cell.length_a   1.000
_cell.length_b   1.000
_cell.length_c   1.000
_cell.angle_alpha   90.00
_cell.angle_beta   90.00
_cell.angle_gamma   90.00
#
_symmetry.space_group_name_H-M   'P 1'
#
loop_
_entity.id
_entity.type
_entity.pdbx_description
1 polymer ?
#
loop_
_entity_poly.entity_id
_entity_poly.type
_entity_poly.pdbx_seq_one_letter_code
_entity_poly.pdbx_strand_id
1 'polypeptide(L)'
;YYHHVGERCEPLGHRRLWTSQARFRQQMGYLAQKGYRCLSLRDGGSLLEGKEPIPPRVAVLTFDDGYENFYEVAWPVLRQYGFSATVFVVTEHVGGLSQWDPGSATPLMNWDQLRELTLQGIEIGSHTVNHARLTQLSTADAKWELETSRRVLEQNLGVSVSALAYPFGDWNDSVEEL
;
A
#
# COMPACT_ATOMS: atom_id res chain seq x y z
N TYR A 1 -1.48 -0.89 -9.21
CA TYR A 1 -1.38 -0.20 -7.92
C TYR A 1 -2.24 1.07 -7.90
N TYR A 2 -2.59 1.52 -6.71
CA TYR A 2 -3.38 2.70 -6.43
C TYR A 2 -2.68 3.55 -5.36
N HIS A 3 -3.09 4.82 -5.25
CA HIS A 3 -2.76 5.69 -4.13
C HIS A 3 -4.06 6.19 -3.49
N HIS A 4 -4.66 7.24 -4.05
CA HIS A 4 -5.92 7.77 -3.55
C HIS A 4 -7.14 7.14 -4.21
N VAL A 5 -8.14 6.77 -3.40
CA VAL A 5 -9.45 6.34 -3.87
C VAL A 5 -10.54 7.20 -3.21
N GLY A 6 -11.24 7.99 -3.98
CA GLY A 6 -12.28 8.88 -3.47
C GLY A 6 -12.45 10.13 -4.30
N GLU A 7 -13.26 11.06 -3.78
CA GLU A 7 -13.42 12.38 -4.41
C GLU A 7 -12.19 13.23 -4.14
N ARG A 8 -11.77 13.95 -5.14
CA ARG A 8 -10.57 14.76 -5.08
C ARG A 8 -10.84 16.07 -4.34
N CYS A 9 -10.05 16.38 -3.32
CA CYS A 9 -10.23 17.59 -2.51
C CYS A 9 -9.46 18.81 -3.03
N GLU A 10 -8.50 18.65 -3.99
CA GLU A 10 -7.60 19.73 -4.41
C GLU A 10 -7.49 19.89 -5.93
N PRO A 11 -7.36 21.13 -6.45
CA PRO A 11 -7.40 21.40 -7.89
C PRO A 11 -6.13 21.06 -8.68
N LEU A 12 -4.94 20.96 -8.08
CA LEU A 12 -3.68 20.99 -8.83
C LEU A 12 -2.67 19.87 -8.53
N GLY A 13 -2.87 19.02 -7.52
CA GLY A 13 -1.95 17.93 -7.21
C GLY A 13 -2.04 16.75 -8.20
N HIS A 14 -1.15 15.81 -8.12
CA HIS A 14 -0.93 14.64 -8.97
C HIS A 14 -2.21 13.91 -9.44
N ARG A 15 -2.87 14.42 -10.48
CA ARG A 15 -4.13 13.88 -11.05
C ARG A 15 -4.06 12.38 -11.31
N ARG A 16 -2.86 11.86 -11.61
CA ARG A 16 -2.64 10.45 -11.95
C ARG A 16 -2.73 9.51 -10.76
N LEU A 17 -2.57 10.03 -9.54
CA LEU A 17 -2.62 9.23 -8.32
C LEU A 17 -4.05 9.07 -7.76
N TRP A 18 -5.04 9.81 -8.30
CA TRP A 18 -6.41 9.79 -7.84
C TRP A 18 -7.32 8.93 -8.73
N THR A 19 -8.02 8.00 -8.10
CA THR A 19 -9.09 7.22 -8.70
C THR A 19 -10.40 7.56 -7.98
N SER A 20 -11.41 8.06 -8.70
CA SER A 20 -12.71 8.35 -8.10
C SER A 20 -13.36 7.08 -7.54
N GLN A 21 -14.15 7.22 -6.49
CA GLN A 21 -14.87 6.09 -5.88
C GLN A 21 -15.71 5.34 -6.92
N ALA A 22 -16.42 6.06 -7.80
CA ALA A 22 -17.23 5.45 -8.83
C ALA A 22 -16.40 4.59 -9.81
N ARG A 23 -15.24 5.12 -10.23
CA ARG A 23 -14.32 4.38 -11.11
C ARG A 23 -13.72 3.16 -10.42
N PHE A 24 -13.32 3.31 -9.17
CA PHE A 24 -12.79 2.18 -8.38
C PHE A 24 -13.84 1.07 -8.23
N ARG A 25 -15.09 1.41 -7.87
CA ARG A 25 -16.21 0.45 -7.81
C ARG A 25 -16.43 -0.26 -9.15
N GLN A 26 -16.38 0.48 -10.25
CA GLN A 26 -16.53 -0.10 -11.59
C GLN A 26 -15.39 -1.09 -11.91
N GLN A 27 -14.15 -0.76 -11.56
CA GLN A 27 -12.99 -1.63 -11.76
C GLN A 27 -13.10 -2.91 -10.93
N MET A 28 -13.41 -2.81 -9.63
CA MET A 28 -13.58 -3.98 -8.76
C MET A 28 -14.76 -4.84 -9.18
N GLY A 29 -15.88 -4.22 -9.56
CA GLY A 29 -17.04 -4.92 -10.11
C GLY A 29 -16.72 -5.68 -11.41
N TYR A 30 -15.93 -5.08 -12.30
CA TYR A 30 -15.46 -5.75 -13.52
C TYR A 30 -14.58 -6.97 -13.19
N LEU A 31 -13.62 -6.83 -12.27
CA LEU A 31 -12.77 -7.96 -11.85
C LEU A 31 -13.62 -9.09 -11.26
N ALA A 32 -14.56 -8.77 -10.38
CA ALA A 32 -15.48 -9.74 -9.79
C ALA A 32 -16.34 -10.45 -10.86
N GLN A 33 -16.95 -9.67 -11.77
CA GLN A 33 -17.76 -10.21 -12.86
C GLN A 33 -16.97 -11.15 -13.79
N LYS A 34 -15.70 -10.85 -13.99
CA LYS A 34 -14.79 -11.68 -14.80
C LYS A 34 -14.21 -12.86 -14.02
N GLY A 35 -14.57 -13.04 -12.76
CA GLY A 35 -14.10 -14.14 -11.92
C GLY A 35 -12.63 -14.00 -11.49
N TYR A 36 -12.11 -12.78 -11.37
CA TYR A 36 -10.78 -12.55 -10.83
C TYR A 36 -10.77 -12.76 -9.32
N ARG A 37 -9.70 -13.40 -8.84
CA ARG A 37 -9.31 -13.40 -7.43
C ARG A 37 -8.31 -12.28 -7.22
N CYS A 38 -8.66 -11.31 -6.37
CA CYS A 38 -7.76 -10.23 -6.00
C CYS A 38 -7.12 -10.54 -4.65
N LEU A 39 -5.81 -10.55 -4.64
CA LEU A 39 -4.97 -11.04 -3.55
C LEU A 39 -4.07 -9.93 -3.01
N SER A 40 -3.54 -10.12 -1.80
CA SER A 40 -2.39 -9.40 -1.29
C SER A 40 -1.12 -9.78 -2.04
N LEU A 41 -0.04 -9.01 -1.86
CA LEU A 41 1.26 -9.32 -2.45
C LEU A 41 1.83 -10.63 -1.88
N ARG A 42 1.68 -10.87 -0.57
CA ARG A 42 2.09 -12.11 0.09
C ARG A 42 1.41 -13.32 -0.53
N ASP A 43 0.08 -13.27 -0.67
CA ASP A 43 -0.68 -14.39 -1.23
C ASP A 43 -0.36 -14.60 -2.70
N GLY A 44 -0.19 -13.51 -3.45
CA GLY A 44 0.24 -13.57 -4.85
C GLY A 44 1.65 -14.12 -5.01
N GLY A 45 2.59 -13.70 -4.15
CA GLY A 45 3.97 -14.21 -4.09
C GLY A 45 4.01 -15.71 -3.79
N SER A 46 3.22 -16.16 -2.83
CA SER A 46 3.11 -17.58 -2.49
C SER A 46 2.65 -18.45 -3.67
N LEU A 47 1.82 -17.90 -4.57
CA LEU A 47 1.46 -18.60 -5.80
C LEU A 47 2.62 -18.72 -6.80
N LEU A 48 3.52 -17.72 -6.83
CA LEU A 48 4.71 -17.76 -7.69
C LEU A 48 5.77 -18.74 -7.18
N GLU A 49 5.91 -18.84 -5.85
CA GLU A 49 6.86 -19.75 -5.21
C GLU A 49 6.35 -21.22 -5.17
N GLY A 50 5.04 -21.40 -5.32
CA GLY A 50 4.38 -22.70 -5.33
C GLY A 50 4.77 -23.56 -6.54
N LYS A 51 4.63 -24.88 -6.38
CA LYS A 51 4.87 -25.86 -7.47
C LYS A 51 3.65 -26.04 -8.40
N GLU A 52 2.50 -25.55 -7.99
CA GLU A 52 1.26 -25.66 -8.75
C GLU A 52 1.15 -24.53 -9.79
N PRO A 53 0.51 -24.79 -10.92
CA PRO A 53 0.26 -23.74 -11.91
C PRO A 53 -0.53 -22.57 -11.31
N ILE A 54 -0.12 -21.35 -11.62
CA ILE A 54 -0.85 -20.14 -11.18
C ILE A 54 -2.28 -20.23 -11.73
N PRO A 55 -3.31 -20.14 -10.87
CA PRO A 55 -4.68 -20.13 -11.33
C PRO A 55 -4.95 -18.98 -12.32
N PRO A 56 -5.80 -19.17 -13.33
CA PRO A 56 -6.17 -18.10 -14.22
C PRO A 56 -6.94 -16.99 -13.43
N ARG A 57 -6.86 -15.76 -13.92
CA ARG A 57 -7.60 -14.62 -13.37
C ARG A 57 -7.24 -14.30 -11.91
N VAL A 58 -5.95 -14.23 -11.63
CA VAL A 58 -5.41 -13.68 -10.39
C VAL A 58 -4.92 -12.25 -10.65
N ALA A 59 -5.18 -11.35 -9.70
CA ALA A 59 -4.63 -10.01 -9.67
C ALA A 59 -4.15 -9.68 -8.26
N VAL A 60 -2.99 -9.05 -8.14
CA VAL A 60 -2.51 -8.49 -6.87
C VAL A 60 -2.88 -7.02 -6.84
N LEU A 61 -3.50 -6.59 -5.74
CA LEU A 61 -3.89 -5.20 -5.53
C LEU A 61 -2.96 -4.58 -4.48
N THR A 62 -2.39 -3.42 -4.83
CA THR A 62 -1.52 -2.67 -3.93
C THR A 62 -1.95 -1.21 -3.85
N PHE A 63 -1.78 -0.62 -2.67
CA PHE A 63 -2.08 0.76 -2.37
C PHE A 63 -0.90 1.38 -1.63
N ASP A 64 -0.38 2.47 -2.16
CA ASP A 64 0.79 3.14 -1.62
C ASP A 64 0.40 4.25 -0.64
N ASP A 65 1.36 4.71 0.16
CA ASP A 65 1.32 5.85 1.08
C ASP A 65 0.51 5.68 2.38
N GLY A 66 -0.44 4.76 2.45
CA GLY A 66 -1.24 4.55 3.66
C GLY A 66 -2.33 5.62 3.88
N TYR A 67 -2.87 6.22 2.82
CA TYR A 67 -3.92 7.24 2.91
C TYR A 67 -5.19 6.74 3.60
N GLU A 68 -5.81 7.60 4.42
CA GLU A 68 -7.03 7.29 5.15
C GLU A 68 -8.21 6.93 4.22
N ASN A 69 -8.23 7.47 3.01
CA ASN A 69 -9.26 7.13 2.02
C ASN A 69 -9.19 5.67 1.52
N PHE A 70 -8.10 4.94 1.76
CA PHE A 70 -8.11 3.50 1.61
C PHE A 70 -9.10 2.85 2.59
N TYR A 71 -8.99 3.19 3.88
CA TYR A 71 -9.85 2.65 4.93
C TYR A 71 -11.31 3.05 4.74
N GLU A 72 -11.57 4.32 4.44
CA GLU A 72 -12.93 4.85 4.35
C GLU A 72 -13.66 4.48 3.07
N VAL A 73 -12.94 4.36 1.94
CA VAL A 73 -13.55 4.24 0.61
C VAL A 73 -13.16 2.96 -0.11
N ALA A 74 -11.86 2.63 -0.19
CA ALA A 74 -11.41 1.49 -0.98
C ALA A 74 -11.73 0.15 -0.29
N TRP A 75 -11.39 0.01 0.98
CA TRP A 75 -11.60 -1.23 1.73
C TRP A 75 -13.08 -1.69 1.79
N PRO A 76 -14.09 -0.85 2.07
CA PRO A 76 -15.48 -1.28 1.99
C PRO A 76 -15.87 -1.88 0.64
N VAL A 77 -15.31 -1.37 -0.45
CA VAL A 77 -15.53 -1.92 -1.79
C VAL A 77 -14.84 -3.26 -1.97
N LEU A 78 -13.57 -3.39 -1.55
CA LEU A 78 -12.83 -4.66 -1.62
C LEU A 78 -13.54 -5.75 -0.81
N ARG A 79 -13.97 -5.42 0.41
CA ARG A 79 -14.69 -6.34 1.30
C ARG A 79 -15.99 -6.84 0.68
N GLN A 80 -16.72 -6.01 -0.06
CA GLN A 80 -17.96 -6.42 -0.75
C GLN A 80 -17.73 -7.58 -1.73
N TYR A 81 -16.54 -7.67 -2.34
CA TYR A 81 -16.20 -8.71 -3.30
C TYR A 81 -15.30 -9.81 -2.72
N GLY A 82 -14.99 -9.77 -1.42
CA GLY A 82 -14.04 -10.70 -0.80
C GLY A 82 -12.62 -10.57 -1.36
N PHE A 83 -12.23 -9.38 -1.79
CA PHE A 83 -10.90 -9.07 -2.32
C PHE A 83 -9.96 -8.67 -1.19
N SER A 84 -8.72 -9.18 -1.23
CA SER A 84 -7.62 -8.72 -0.41
C SER A 84 -6.73 -7.72 -1.17
N ALA A 85 -5.84 -7.06 -0.44
CA ALA A 85 -4.88 -6.11 -0.96
C ALA A 85 -3.69 -5.97 -0.02
N THR A 86 -2.62 -5.31 -0.49
CA THR A 86 -1.50 -4.84 0.32
C THR A 86 -1.52 -3.32 0.38
N VAL A 87 -1.34 -2.76 1.57
CA VAL A 87 -1.17 -1.31 1.76
C VAL A 87 0.24 -1.03 2.27
N PHE A 88 0.96 -0.18 1.58
CA PHE A 88 2.31 0.26 1.96
C PHE A 88 2.23 1.56 2.76
N VAL A 89 2.81 1.55 3.96
CA VAL A 89 2.62 2.59 4.98
C VAL A 89 3.91 3.33 5.27
N VAL A 90 3.85 4.66 5.26
CA VAL A 90 4.93 5.57 5.70
C VAL A 90 4.83 5.76 7.21
N THR A 91 5.78 5.21 7.97
CA THR A 91 5.58 4.98 9.41
C THR A 91 5.65 6.22 10.28
N GLU A 92 6.45 7.23 9.94
CA GLU A 92 6.56 8.48 10.72
C GLU A 92 5.28 9.32 10.67
N HIS A 93 4.48 9.13 9.64
CA HIS A 93 3.30 9.97 9.40
C HIS A 93 1.97 9.27 9.72
N VAL A 94 1.99 8.08 10.31
CA VAL A 94 0.77 7.34 10.71
C VAL A 94 -0.11 8.19 11.63
N GLY A 95 -1.38 8.37 11.26
CA GLY A 95 -2.34 9.22 11.97
C GLY A 95 -2.16 10.73 11.76
N GLY A 96 -1.24 11.12 10.88
CA GLY A 96 -0.96 12.50 10.52
C GLY A 96 -1.39 12.83 9.09
N LEU A 97 -0.59 13.66 8.44
CA LEU A 97 -0.81 14.11 7.06
C LEU A 97 0.40 13.75 6.19
N SER A 98 0.16 13.46 4.92
CA SER A 98 1.23 13.32 3.93
C SER A 98 2.01 14.63 3.79
N GLN A 99 3.33 14.55 3.66
CA GLN A 99 4.22 15.72 3.55
C GLN A 99 5.07 15.70 2.27
N TRP A 100 5.01 14.62 1.50
CA TRP A 100 5.81 14.44 0.28
C TRP A 100 5.15 14.99 -0.99
N ASP A 101 3.86 15.30 -0.93
CA ASP A 101 3.13 15.91 -2.04
C ASP A 101 3.00 17.42 -1.84
N PRO A 102 3.73 18.26 -2.58
CA PRO A 102 3.63 19.71 -2.45
C PRO A 102 2.19 20.22 -2.68
N GLY A 103 1.62 20.89 -1.68
CA GLY A 103 0.30 21.52 -1.75
C GLY A 103 -0.89 20.58 -1.51
N SER A 104 -0.65 19.35 -1.06
CA SER A 104 -1.70 18.36 -0.82
C SER A 104 -1.42 17.56 0.46
N ALA A 105 -1.65 18.16 1.62
CA ALA A 105 -1.60 17.44 2.89
C ALA A 105 -2.87 16.57 3.03
N THR A 106 -2.74 15.26 2.78
CA THR A 106 -3.85 14.31 2.84
C THR A 106 -3.76 13.46 4.09
N PRO A 107 -4.89 13.21 4.81
CA PRO A 107 -4.91 12.35 5.99
C PRO A 107 -4.40 10.94 5.71
N LEU A 108 -3.62 10.42 6.65
CA LEU A 108 -3.11 9.06 6.67
C LEU A 108 -3.81 8.24 7.74
N MET A 109 -3.96 6.95 7.51
CA MET A 109 -4.54 6.02 8.48
C MET A 109 -3.78 6.07 9.80
N ASN A 110 -4.53 5.94 10.90
CA ASN A 110 -3.97 5.78 12.23
C ASN A 110 -3.71 4.30 12.56
N TRP A 111 -3.03 4.05 13.70
CA TRP A 111 -2.69 2.70 14.12
C TRP A 111 -3.89 1.79 14.38
N ASP A 112 -5.02 2.33 14.83
CA ASP A 112 -6.22 1.53 15.10
C ASP A 112 -6.86 1.07 13.79
N GLN A 113 -6.95 1.93 12.79
CA GLN A 113 -7.39 1.59 11.44
C GLN A 113 -6.49 0.52 10.81
N LEU A 114 -5.16 0.66 10.93
CA LEU A 114 -4.20 -0.33 10.41
C LEU A 114 -4.34 -1.69 11.12
N ARG A 115 -4.54 -1.72 12.44
CA ARG A 115 -4.80 -2.97 13.18
C ARG A 115 -6.09 -3.63 12.73
N GLU A 116 -7.15 -2.87 12.56
CA GLU A 116 -8.41 -3.42 12.06
C GLU A 116 -8.25 -4.05 10.68
N LEU A 117 -7.55 -3.39 9.77
CA LEU A 117 -7.26 -3.89 8.43
C LEU A 117 -6.50 -5.23 8.46
N THR A 118 -5.49 -5.37 9.33
CA THR A 118 -4.74 -6.64 9.46
C THR A 118 -5.62 -7.77 9.93
N LEU A 119 -6.53 -7.52 10.88
CA LEU A 119 -7.50 -8.51 11.36
C LEU A 119 -8.52 -8.92 10.27
N GLN A 120 -8.72 -8.08 9.28
CA GLN A 120 -9.62 -8.32 8.16
C GLN A 120 -8.92 -8.89 6.91
N GLY A 121 -7.64 -9.26 7.03
CA GLY A 121 -6.90 -9.91 5.95
C GLY A 121 -6.31 -8.96 4.91
N ILE A 122 -6.19 -7.66 5.23
CA ILE A 122 -5.39 -6.72 4.45
C ILE A 122 -3.93 -6.83 4.90
N GLU A 123 -3.03 -7.02 3.95
CA GLU A 123 -1.60 -7.03 4.22
C GLU A 123 -1.07 -5.60 4.38
N ILE A 124 -0.22 -5.38 5.39
CA ILE A 124 0.49 -4.12 5.57
C ILE A 124 1.95 -4.35 5.21
N GLY A 125 2.46 -3.51 4.30
CA GLY A 125 3.85 -3.44 3.88
C GLY A 125 4.51 -2.12 4.27
N SER A 126 5.83 -2.06 4.17
CA SER A 126 6.62 -0.85 4.44
C SER A 126 6.64 0.08 3.22
N HIS A 127 6.55 1.39 3.48
CA HIS A 127 6.84 2.45 2.51
C HIS A 127 7.89 3.42 3.08
N THR A 128 8.87 2.87 3.79
CA THR A 128 9.93 3.58 4.54
C THR A 128 9.42 4.36 5.76
N VAL A 129 10.31 5.02 6.47
CA VAL A 129 9.95 5.88 7.62
C VAL A 129 9.39 7.21 7.15
N ASN A 130 10.13 7.91 6.26
CA ASN A 130 9.88 9.30 5.88
C ASN A 130 9.44 9.48 4.42
N HIS A 131 9.10 8.42 3.68
CA HIS A 131 8.87 8.47 2.24
C HIS A 131 10.08 9.01 1.46
N ALA A 132 11.30 8.60 1.87
CA ALA A 132 12.55 9.12 1.34
C ALA A 132 12.91 8.50 -0.03
N ARG A 133 13.60 9.28 -0.88
CA ARG A 133 14.26 8.76 -2.08
C ARG A 133 15.52 8.00 -1.65
N LEU A 134 15.44 6.68 -1.61
CA LEU A 134 16.48 5.84 -1.03
C LEU A 134 17.82 5.96 -1.78
N THR A 135 17.79 6.16 -3.09
CA THR A 135 19.03 6.31 -3.90
C THR A 135 19.78 7.61 -3.62
N GLN A 136 19.15 8.58 -2.93
CA GLN A 136 19.76 9.87 -2.57
C GLN A 136 20.31 9.89 -1.14
N LEU A 137 20.13 8.80 -0.38
CA LEU A 137 20.60 8.65 0.98
C LEU A 137 21.98 7.97 1.02
N SER A 138 22.67 8.14 2.16
CA SER A 138 23.78 7.24 2.46
C SER A 138 23.28 5.82 2.66
N THR A 139 24.12 4.80 2.45
CA THR A 139 23.78 3.39 2.70
C THR A 139 23.27 3.17 4.13
N ALA A 140 23.86 3.87 5.12
CA ALA A 140 23.45 3.77 6.50
C ALA A 140 22.04 4.35 6.74
N ASP A 141 21.73 5.51 6.12
CA ASP A 141 20.43 6.15 6.24
C ASP A 141 19.34 5.36 5.48
N ALA A 142 19.65 4.86 4.28
CA ALA A 142 18.74 4.01 3.53
C ALA A 142 18.40 2.73 4.29
N LYS A 143 19.41 2.07 4.86
CA LYS A 143 19.21 0.90 5.72
C LYS A 143 18.35 1.22 6.94
N TRP A 144 18.59 2.36 7.59
CA TRP A 144 17.79 2.82 8.71
C TRP A 144 16.32 3.03 8.34
N GLU A 145 16.03 3.65 7.19
CA GLU A 145 14.68 3.84 6.64
C GLU A 145 13.95 2.49 6.46
N LEU A 146 14.64 1.50 5.91
CA LEU A 146 14.09 0.18 5.62
C LEU A 146 13.85 -0.63 6.91
N GLU A 147 14.87 -0.78 7.74
CA GLU A 147 14.82 -1.61 8.96
C GLU A 147 13.90 -0.99 10.03
N THR A 148 13.94 0.34 10.18
CA THR A 148 13.13 1.02 11.19
C THR A 148 11.65 0.98 10.84
N SER A 149 11.27 1.26 9.58
CA SER A 149 9.87 1.20 9.16
C SER A 149 9.29 -0.21 9.35
N ARG A 150 10.01 -1.25 8.93
CA ARG A 150 9.62 -2.64 9.15
C ARG A 150 9.39 -2.93 10.64
N ARG A 151 10.36 -2.61 11.49
CA ARG A 151 10.29 -2.84 12.93
C ARG A 151 9.13 -2.10 13.58
N VAL A 152 8.89 -0.85 13.22
CA VAL A 152 7.78 -0.04 13.75
C VAL A 152 6.43 -0.66 13.39
N LEU A 153 6.25 -1.12 12.15
CA LEU A 153 5.03 -1.80 11.72
C LEU A 153 4.82 -3.11 12.48
N GLU A 154 5.85 -3.96 12.56
CA GLU A 154 5.77 -5.24 13.26
C GLU A 154 5.44 -5.07 14.75
N GLN A 155 6.05 -4.09 15.42
CA GLN A 155 5.80 -3.81 16.84
C GLN A 155 4.38 -3.29 17.12
N ASN A 156 3.84 -2.43 16.24
CA ASN A 156 2.52 -1.84 16.45
C ASN A 156 1.37 -2.74 16.01
N LEU A 157 1.60 -3.61 15.02
CA LEU A 157 0.55 -4.44 14.41
C LEU A 157 0.60 -5.90 14.87
N GLY A 158 1.71 -6.37 15.41
CA GLY A 158 1.87 -7.76 15.84
C GLY A 158 1.90 -8.77 14.68
N VAL A 159 2.24 -8.32 13.47
CA VAL A 159 2.33 -9.16 12.27
C VAL A 159 3.73 -9.06 11.66
N SER A 160 4.13 -10.06 10.86
CA SER A 160 5.37 -9.98 10.09
C SER A 160 5.18 -9.09 8.86
N VAL A 161 6.15 -8.22 8.60
CA VAL A 161 6.19 -7.32 7.43
C VAL A 161 7.33 -7.75 6.51
N SER A 162 6.98 -8.30 5.35
CA SER A 162 7.92 -8.83 4.36
C SER A 162 7.89 -8.09 3.02
N ALA A 163 6.96 -7.15 2.87
CA ALA A 163 6.78 -6.40 1.63
C ALA A 163 7.23 -4.95 1.79
N LEU A 164 7.91 -4.43 0.78
CA LEU A 164 8.34 -3.04 0.66
C LEU A 164 7.90 -2.49 -0.70
N ALA A 165 7.43 -1.25 -0.73
CA ALA A 165 7.37 -0.45 -1.93
C ALA A 165 8.39 0.71 -1.83
N TYR A 166 9.11 0.96 -2.91
CA TYR A 166 10.09 2.04 -2.98
C TYR A 166 9.38 3.38 -3.23
N PRO A 167 9.50 4.38 -2.33
CA PRO A 167 8.95 5.71 -2.59
C PRO A 167 9.40 6.26 -3.94
N PHE A 168 8.46 6.81 -4.70
CA PHE A 168 8.68 7.34 -6.06
C PHE A 168 9.18 6.30 -7.09
N GLY A 169 9.18 5.00 -6.76
CA GLY A 169 9.84 3.97 -7.57
C GLY A 169 11.37 4.17 -7.65
N ASP A 170 11.97 4.81 -6.65
CA ASP A 170 13.37 5.20 -6.60
C ASP A 170 14.22 4.10 -5.97
N TRP A 171 14.85 3.27 -6.80
CA TRP A 171 15.69 2.16 -6.38
C TRP A 171 16.91 1.98 -7.33
N ASN A 172 17.93 1.31 -6.87
CA ASN A 172 19.08 0.84 -7.63
C ASN A 172 19.66 -0.41 -6.97
N ASP A 173 20.65 -1.04 -7.60
CA ASP A 173 21.25 -2.29 -7.12
C ASP A 173 21.78 -2.15 -5.68
N SER A 174 22.36 -1.01 -5.31
CA SER A 174 22.88 -0.78 -3.95
C SER A 174 21.77 -0.69 -2.89
N VAL A 175 20.58 -0.22 -3.26
CA VAL A 175 19.40 -0.18 -2.37
C VAL A 175 18.74 -1.55 -2.29
N GLU A 176 18.76 -2.32 -3.38
CA GLU A 176 18.18 -3.68 -3.42
C GLU A 176 18.97 -4.67 -2.55
N GLU A 177 20.28 -4.44 -2.38
CA GLU A 177 21.16 -5.28 -1.55
C GLU A 177 21.02 -5.05 -0.02
N LEU A 178 20.24 -4.03 0.41
CA LEU A 178 20.04 -3.69 1.82
C LEU A 178 18.93 -4.49 2.48
#